data_e01eaebcdbec290d5f5328f0daaac3b3
#
_entry.id   e01eaebcdbec290d5f5328f0daaac3b3
#
_cell.length_a   1.000
_cell.length_b   1.000
_cell.length_c   1.000
_cell.angle_alpha   90.00
_cell.angle_beta   90.00
_cell.angle_gamma   90.00
#
_symmetry.space_group_name_H-M   'P 1'
#
loop_
_entity.id
_entity.type
_entity.pdbx_description
1 polymer ?
#
loop_
_entity_poly.entity_id
_entity_poly.type
_entity_poly.pdbx_seq_one_letter_code
_entity_poly.pdbx_strand_id
1 'polypeptide(L)'
;MQLNKMSLALCCAFVSSAVLAVSPDNEELEKIVVTASGTAQMLKEAPASISVLDKEDLSERFYRDLTDAMTDIPGVIVTGGGDREDISLRGMGSQYTLILVDGQRQSSRETRPNSDGPGVEGAWIPPLSAIERIEVIRGPMSSLYGSDAIGGVINIITSKTPDAWRGEVRLDATIQEDSDSGNQHQTTFFTAGSLIPGKLGLQLYGRYTQREEDNIVDGFRDRDHKNISAKLAFTPNDSHEFVFEATHTQQEINATLGKTVAPLAEGEECGRRGCPASSMTEYDRTNLSLSHTGYWGWATSQTYIKQDEFDNESRQMYVKNLDAQTMW
;
A
#
# COMPACT_ATOMS: atom_id res chain seq x y z
N MET A 1 22.40 -24.94 -83.12
CA MET A 1 21.22 -24.06 -82.87
C MET A 1 21.48 -23.35 -81.59
N GLN A 2 21.87 -22.06 -81.67
CA GLN A 2 22.42 -21.29 -80.59
C GLN A 2 21.28 -20.53 -79.87
N LEU A 3 21.21 -20.58 -78.53
CA LEU A 3 20.39 -19.68 -77.75
C LEU A 3 21.30 -18.66 -77.07
N ASN A 4 21.08 -17.41 -77.41
CA ASN A 4 21.73 -16.24 -76.80
C ASN A 4 21.27 -16.03 -75.35
N LYS A 5 22.27 -15.91 -74.51
CA LYS A 5 22.09 -15.46 -73.14
C LYS A 5 22.13 -13.93 -73.15
N MET A 6 20.99 -13.32 -72.91
CA MET A 6 20.90 -11.88 -72.58
C MET A 6 21.00 -11.70 -71.08
N SER A 7 22.16 -11.22 -70.67
CA SER A 7 22.37 -10.82 -69.28
C SER A 7 21.71 -9.47 -69.04
N LEU A 8 20.67 -9.45 -68.20
CA LEU A 8 20.06 -8.22 -67.68
C LEU A 8 20.79 -7.84 -66.40
N ALA A 9 21.71 -6.85 -66.54
CA ALA A 9 22.35 -6.25 -65.38
C ALA A 9 21.38 -5.27 -64.74
N LEU A 10 20.83 -5.66 -63.57
CA LEU A 10 19.99 -4.80 -62.74
C LEU A 10 20.90 -3.98 -61.81
N CYS A 11 21.13 -2.70 -62.13
CA CYS A 11 21.79 -1.75 -61.26
C CYS A 11 20.87 -1.45 -60.06
N CYS A 12 21.11 -2.07 -58.90
CA CYS A 12 20.55 -1.65 -57.65
C CYS A 12 21.26 -0.36 -57.17
N ALA A 13 20.67 0.79 -57.42
CA ALA A 13 21.07 2.04 -56.81
C ALA A 13 20.67 2.00 -55.32
N PHE A 14 21.65 1.76 -54.46
CA PHE A 14 21.48 1.98 -53.01
C PHE A 14 21.30 3.48 -52.74
N VAL A 15 20.05 3.91 -52.61
CA VAL A 15 19.74 5.19 -51.98
C VAL A 15 19.92 4.97 -50.47
N SER A 16 21.09 5.35 -49.95
CA SER A 16 21.35 5.43 -48.54
C SER A 16 20.49 6.58 -47.97
N SER A 17 19.26 6.27 -47.55
CA SER A 17 18.48 7.13 -46.70
C SER A 17 19.23 7.22 -45.40
N ALA A 18 19.93 8.33 -45.13
CA ALA A 18 20.38 8.68 -43.80
C ALA A 18 19.12 8.86 -42.95
N VAL A 19 18.70 7.83 -42.23
CA VAL A 19 17.79 7.94 -41.11
C VAL A 19 18.54 8.74 -40.08
N LEU A 20 18.27 10.03 -40.01
CA LEU A 20 18.55 10.82 -38.81
C LEU A 20 17.75 10.10 -37.72
N ALA A 21 18.44 9.31 -36.91
CA ALA A 21 17.92 8.89 -35.61
C ALA A 21 17.68 10.17 -34.82
N VAL A 22 16.47 10.70 -34.90
CA VAL A 22 15.94 11.57 -33.86
C VAL A 22 15.97 10.66 -32.65
N SER A 23 16.96 10.89 -31.77
CA SER A 23 16.89 10.39 -30.41
C SER A 23 15.51 10.81 -29.91
N PRO A 24 14.65 9.92 -29.40
CA PRO A 24 13.53 10.39 -28.64
C PRO A 24 14.19 11.23 -27.53
N ASP A 25 13.98 12.54 -27.55
CA ASP A 25 14.13 13.32 -26.35
C ASP A 25 13.30 12.55 -25.34
N ASN A 26 13.98 11.85 -24.45
CA ASN A 26 13.40 11.46 -23.20
C ASN A 26 13.05 12.79 -22.53
N GLU A 27 11.88 13.34 -22.82
CA GLU A 27 11.13 14.09 -21.85
C GLU A 27 10.89 13.08 -20.73
N GLU A 28 11.90 12.88 -19.89
CA GLU A 28 11.72 12.45 -18.53
C GLU A 28 10.77 13.49 -17.97
N LEU A 29 9.47 13.17 -18.00
CA LEU A 29 8.41 13.99 -17.46
C LEU A 29 8.91 14.43 -16.09
N GLU A 30 9.13 15.73 -15.90
CA GLU A 30 9.75 16.25 -14.68
C GLU A 30 8.87 15.86 -13.49
N LYS A 31 9.19 14.69 -12.89
CA LYS A 31 8.42 14.15 -11.77
C LYS A 31 8.48 15.16 -10.62
N ILE A 32 7.32 15.66 -10.23
CA ILE A 32 7.18 16.58 -9.10
C ILE A 32 6.93 15.76 -7.84
N VAL A 33 7.72 16.02 -6.81
CA VAL A 33 7.58 15.40 -5.49
C VAL A 33 7.27 16.45 -4.42
N VAL A 34 6.50 16.10 -3.43
CA VAL A 34 6.06 17.01 -2.37
C VAL A 34 6.72 16.67 -1.04
N THR A 35 7.00 15.41 -0.80
CA THR A 35 7.32 14.91 0.55
C THR A 35 8.70 15.36 1.06
N ALA A 36 9.68 15.56 0.17
CA ALA A 36 11.06 15.83 0.61
C ALA A 36 11.26 17.18 1.28
N SER A 37 10.48 18.18 0.92
CA SER A 37 10.59 19.56 1.43
C SER A 37 9.29 20.11 2.00
N GLY A 38 8.21 19.32 1.93
CA GLY A 38 6.85 19.77 2.26
C GLY A 38 6.25 20.70 1.19
N THR A 39 6.98 20.98 0.10
CA THR A 39 6.53 21.78 -1.04
C THR A 39 6.80 21.06 -2.34
N ALA A 40 5.97 21.29 -3.36
CA ALA A 40 6.15 20.72 -4.68
C ALA A 40 7.48 21.20 -5.30
N GLN A 41 8.33 20.27 -5.68
CA GLN A 41 9.63 20.52 -6.32
C GLN A 41 9.94 19.41 -7.33
N MET A 42 10.85 19.68 -8.25
CA MET A 42 11.30 18.66 -9.18
C MET A 42 12.09 17.57 -8.46
N LEU A 43 11.89 16.31 -8.82
CA LEU A 43 12.58 15.17 -8.23
C LEU A 43 14.11 15.34 -8.24
N LYS A 44 14.67 15.85 -9.33
CA LYS A 44 16.11 16.10 -9.50
C LYS A 44 16.69 17.18 -8.56
N GLU A 45 15.83 18.03 -8.01
CA GLU A 45 16.23 19.12 -7.10
C GLU A 45 16.02 18.75 -5.62
N ALA A 46 15.40 17.61 -5.38
CA ALA A 46 15.11 17.16 -4.04
C ALA A 46 16.39 16.81 -3.26
N PRO A 47 16.53 17.29 -2.00
CA PRO A 47 17.75 17.10 -1.21
C PRO A 47 17.90 15.69 -0.63
N ALA A 48 17.10 14.74 -1.08
CA ALA A 48 17.04 13.37 -0.55
C ALA A 48 17.01 12.33 -1.67
N SER A 49 17.33 11.08 -1.32
CA SER A 49 17.18 9.94 -2.25
C SER A 49 15.71 9.54 -2.32
N ILE A 50 15.04 9.92 -3.39
CA ILE A 50 13.61 9.68 -3.61
C ILE A 50 13.41 8.70 -4.75
N SER A 51 12.47 7.79 -4.59
CA SER A 51 11.86 7.02 -5.67
C SER A 51 10.39 7.39 -5.77
N VAL A 52 9.88 7.45 -6.98
CA VAL A 52 8.46 7.70 -7.26
C VAL A 52 7.94 6.55 -8.10
N LEU A 53 6.86 5.91 -7.64
CA LEU A 53 6.03 5.05 -8.46
C LEU A 53 4.79 5.85 -8.83
N ASP A 54 4.63 6.19 -10.08
CA ASP A 54 3.43 6.86 -10.57
C ASP A 54 2.33 5.84 -10.94
N LYS A 55 1.20 6.35 -11.37
CA LYS A 55 0.04 5.53 -11.69
C LYS A 55 0.33 4.59 -12.86
N GLU A 56 1.13 5.01 -13.82
CA GLU A 56 1.58 4.23 -14.95
C GLU A 56 2.43 3.06 -14.48
N ASP A 57 3.44 3.31 -13.62
CA ASP A 57 4.28 2.27 -13.00
C ASP A 57 3.43 1.24 -12.24
N LEU A 58 2.42 1.73 -11.46
CA LEU A 58 1.52 0.88 -10.68
C LEU A 58 0.56 0.05 -11.55
N SER A 59 0.25 0.51 -12.76
CA SER A 59 -0.65 -0.18 -13.69
C SER A 59 0.05 -1.16 -14.63
N GLU A 60 1.34 -0.95 -14.92
CA GLU A 60 2.13 -1.82 -15.80
C GLU A 60 2.38 -3.20 -15.20
N ARG A 61 2.38 -3.30 -13.86
CA ARG A 61 2.59 -4.54 -13.12
C ARG A 61 1.36 -4.90 -12.30
N PHE A 62 1.14 -6.20 -12.12
CA PHE A 62 0.01 -6.70 -11.33
C PHE A 62 0.36 -6.77 -9.84
N TYR A 63 0.65 -5.63 -9.22
CA TYR A 63 0.82 -5.58 -7.78
C TYR A 63 -0.52 -5.82 -7.06
N ARG A 64 -0.52 -6.63 -6.01
CA ARG A 64 -1.70 -6.90 -5.19
C ARG A 64 -2.01 -5.73 -4.26
N ASP A 65 -0.98 -5.17 -3.67
CA ASP A 65 -1.06 -4.12 -2.65
C ASP A 65 0.20 -3.25 -2.63
N LEU A 66 0.30 -2.36 -1.64
CA LEU A 66 1.46 -1.49 -1.48
C LEU A 66 2.74 -2.29 -1.20
N THR A 67 2.68 -3.32 -0.35
CA THR A 67 3.88 -4.06 0.04
C THR A 67 4.51 -4.74 -1.16
N ASP A 68 3.69 -5.28 -2.03
CA ASP A 68 4.10 -5.89 -3.30
C ASP A 68 4.78 -4.85 -4.21
N ALA A 69 4.18 -3.66 -4.35
CA ALA A 69 4.76 -2.55 -5.13
C ALA A 69 6.09 -2.04 -4.53
N MET A 70 6.24 -2.09 -3.21
CA MET A 70 7.46 -1.65 -2.54
C MET A 70 8.66 -2.57 -2.77
N THR A 71 8.45 -3.84 -3.13
CA THR A 71 9.55 -4.79 -3.39
C THR A 71 10.42 -4.37 -4.57
N ASP A 72 9.89 -3.60 -5.51
CA ASP A 72 10.62 -3.13 -6.69
C ASP A 72 11.44 -1.85 -6.43
N ILE A 73 11.32 -1.25 -5.26
CA ILE A 73 12.05 -0.02 -4.94
C ILE A 73 13.41 -0.34 -4.32
N PRO A 74 14.53 0.10 -4.92
CA PRO A 74 15.85 -0.14 -4.37
C PRO A 74 16.00 0.41 -2.94
N GLY A 75 16.49 -0.45 -2.02
CA GLY A 75 16.69 -0.08 -0.61
C GLY A 75 15.44 -0.12 0.26
N VAL A 76 14.34 -0.64 -0.26
CA VAL A 76 13.16 -1.07 0.49
C VAL A 76 13.26 -2.57 0.72
N ILE A 77 12.95 -3.02 1.91
CA ILE A 77 12.89 -4.42 2.29
C ILE A 77 11.49 -4.67 2.85
N VAL A 78 10.75 -5.55 2.22
CA VAL A 78 9.49 -6.08 2.74
C VAL A 78 9.80 -7.40 3.44
N THR A 79 9.39 -7.52 4.67
CA THR A 79 9.57 -8.74 5.49
C THR A 79 8.23 -9.27 5.95
N GLY A 80 8.18 -10.59 6.20
CA GLY A 80 6.97 -11.28 6.57
C GLY A 80 6.17 -11.71 5.35
N GLY A 81 4.88 -11.86 5.53
CA GLY A 81 3.91 -12.30 4.54
C GLY A 81 2.58 -12.62 5.22
N GLY A 82 1.55 -12.94 4.43
CA GLY A 82 0.25 -13.31 4.96
C GLY A 82 -0.37 -12.23 5.85
N ASP A 83 -0.33 -12.43 7.16
CA ASP A 83 -0.89 -11.52 8.15
C ASP A 83 0.14 -10.52 8.76
N ARG A 84 1.42 -10.63 8.37
CA ARG A 84 2.53 -9.90 9.02
C ARG A 84 3.49 -9.31 7.99
N GLU A 85 3.04 -8.34 7.24
CA GLU A 85 3.91 -7.64 6.29
C GLU A 85 4.41 -6.33 6.87
N ASP A 86 5.71 -6.10 6.77
CA ASP A 86 6.39 -4.91 7.27
C ASP A 86 7.32 -4.33 6.22
N ILE A 87 7.38 -3.00 6.16
CA ILE A 87 8.22 -2.27 5.20
C ILE A 87 9.35 -1.58 5.95
N SER A 88 10.58 -1.91 5.59
CA SER A 88 11.81 -1.34 6.16
C SER A 88 12.59 -0.57 5.11
N LEU A 89 13.12 0.57 5.47
CA LEU A 89 13.95 1.41 4.59
C LEU A 89 15.40 1.36 5.02
N ARG A 90 16.29 1.00 4.09
CA ARG A 90 17.76 0.94 4.30
C ARG A 90 18.17 0.10 5.51
N GLY A 91 17.44 -0.97 5.83
CA GLY A 91 17.74 -1.84 6.96
C GLY A 91 17.35 -1.27 8.33
N MET A 92 16.71 -0.11 8.38
CA MET A 92 16.08 0.41 9.60
C MET A 92 14.78 -0.34 9.83
N GLY A 93 14.48 -0.73 11.07
CA GLY A 93 13.22 -1.42 11.38
C GLY A 93 12.00 -0.62 10.96
N SER A 94 10.91 -1.31 10.69
CA SER A 94 9.66 -0.73 10.17
C SER A 94 9.07 0.36 11.08
N GLN A 95 9.33 0.31 12.39
CA GLN A 95 8.95 1.36 13.35
C GLN A 95 9.61 2.72 13.08
N TYR A 96 10.63 2.77 12.22
CA TYR A 96 11.31 3.99 11.78
C TYR A 96 10.94 4.40 10.35
N THR A 97 10.00 3.71 9.75
CA THR A 97 9.43 4.01 8.44
C THR A 97 8.08 4.67 8.61
N LEU A 98 7.99 5.96 8.32
CA LEU A 98 6.73 6.70 8.44
C LEU A 98 5.90 6.51 7.16
N ILE A 99 4.64 6.12 7.33
CA ILE A 99 3.66 6.03 6.23
C ILE A 99 2.69 7.21 6.33
N LEU A 100 2.54 7.91 5.21
CA LEU A 100 1.60 9.02 5.04
C LEU A 100 0.61 8.69 3.92
N VAL A 101 -0.62 9.16 4.05
CA VAL A 101 -1.61 9.24 2.97
C VAL A 101 -2.02 10.70 2.81
N ASP A 102 -1.81 11.27 1.64
CA ASP A 102 -2.00 12.70 1.34
C ASP A 102 -1.33 13.63 2.38
N GLY A 103 -0.12 13.25 2.83
CA GLY A 103 0.64 13.98 3.84
C GLY A 103 0.16 13.75 5.29
N GLN A 104 -0.91 13.00 5.51
CA GLN A 104 -1.42 12.68 6.83
C GLN A 104 -0.83 11.38 7.36
N ARG A 105 -0.28 11.42 8.57
CA ARG A 105 0.32 10.26 9.23
C ARG A 105 -0.69 9.13 9.43
N GLN A 106 -0.30 7.91 9.05
CA GLN A 106 -1.10 6.70 9.25
C GLN A 106 -0.61 5.86 10.43
N SER A 107 0.70 5.84 10.68
CA SER A 107 1.28 5.11 11.80
C SER A 107 1.34 5.97 13.06
N SER A 108 1.14 5.34 14.21
CA SER A 108 1.39 5.92 15.52
C SER A 108 2.00 4.86 16.44
N ARG A 109 2.55 5.27 17.60
CA ARG A 109 3.01 4.31 18.61
C ARG A 109 1.87 3.45 19.17
N GLU A 110 0.66 3.95 19.13
CA GLU A 110 -0.54 3.24 19.58
C GLU A 110 -0.86 2.02 18.69
N THR A 111 -0.49 2.09 17.42
CA THR A 111 -0.67 0.98 16.47
C THR A 111 0.39 -0.12 16.60
N ARG A 112 1.45 0.15 17.39
CA ARG A 112 2.54 -0.78 17.72
C ARG A 112 2.79 -0.80 19.23
N PRO A 113 1.82 -1.19 20.06
CA PRO A 113 1.89 -1.01 21.50
C PRO A 113 3.02 -1.77 22.18
N ASN A 114 3.58 -2.82 21.57
CA ASN A 114 4.55 -3.71 22.20
C ASN A 114 5.87 -3.86 21.42
N SER A 115 6.30 -2.81 20.70
CA SER A 115 7.63 -2.72 20.09
C SER A 115 7.79 -3.24 18.65
N ASP A 116 8.64 -4.17 18.41
CA ASP A 116 9.33 -4.50 17.15
C ASP A 116 8.52 -5.42 16.21
N GLY A 117 7.25 -5.68 16.54
CA GLY A 117 6.38 -6.49 15.70
C GLY A 117 5.82 -5.73 14.49
N PRO A 118 5.33 -6.44 13.47
CA PRO A 118 4.65 -5.85 12.33
C PRO A 118 3.51 -4.95 12.78
N GLY A 119 3.45 -3.75 12.20
CA GLY A 119 2.34 -2.84 12.41
C GLY A 119 1.11 -3.24 11.61
N VAL A 120 -0.02 -2.65 11.97
CA VAL A 120 -1.29 -2.84 11.25
C VAL A 120 -1.49 -1.78 10.16
N GLU A 121 -0.54 -0.88 9.98
CA GLU A 121 -0.63 0.27 9.07
C GLU A 121 -0.85 -0.14 7.61
N GLY A 122 -0.33 -1.29 7.21
CA GLY A 122 -0.56 -1.86 5.87
C GLY A 122 -2.03 -2.06 5.54
N ALA A 123 -2.87 -2.32 6.56
CA ALA A 123 -4.31 -2.46 6.40
C ALA A 123 -5.03 -1.13 6.09
N TRP A 124 -4.45 0.02 6.43
CA TRP A 124 -5.10 1.33 6.31
C TRP A 124 -4.78 2.06 5.02
N ILE A 125 -4.02 1.45 4.15
CA ILE A 125 -3.58 2.03 2.89
C ILE A 125 -4.68 1.90 1.85
N PRO A 126 -4.96 2.96 1.08
CA PRO A 126 -5.90 2.90 -0.03
C PRO A 126 -5.53 1.80 -1.04
N PRO A 127 -6.50 1.21 -1.75
CA PRO A 127 -6.21 0.30 -2.85
C PRO A 127 -5.44 1.03 -3.96
N LEU A 128 -4.56 0.31 -4.68
CA LEU A 128 -3.69 0.89 -5.70
C LEU A 128 -4.46 1.69 -6.77
N SER A 129 -5.69 1.29 -7.10
CA SER A 129 -6.58 2.01 -8.02
C SER A 129 -6.97 3.43 -7.57
N ALA A 130 -6.91 3.70 -6.27
CA ALA A 130 -7.16 5.03 -5.69
C ALA A 130 -5.89 5.89 -5.61
N ILE A 131 -4.70 5.31 -5.90
CA ILE A 131 -3.41 5.98 -5.77
C ILE A 131 -3.04 6.67 -7.09
N GLU A 132 -2.52 7.89 -6.98
CA GLU A 132 -1.93 8.66 -8.08
C GLU A 132 -0.44 8.35 -8.22
N ARG A 133 0.27 8.37 -7.08
CA ARG A 133 1.68 8.03 -6.99
C ARG A 133 2.09 7.72 -5.56
N ILE A 134 3.22 7.06 -5.43
CA ILE A 134 3.86 6.77 -4.16
C ILE A 134 5.25 7.39 -4.18
N GLU A 135 5.55 8.23 -3.18
CA GLU A 135 6.85 8.85 -3.01
C GLU A 135 7.59 8.17 -1.84
N VAL A 136 8.74 7.57 -2.11
CA VAL A 136 9.57 6.88 -1.11
C VAL A 136 10.85 7.64 -0.89
N ILE A 137 10.97 8.28 0.27
CA ILE A 137 12.16 9.00 0.69
C ILE A 137 12.98 8.10 1.61
N ARG A 138 14.20 7.85 1.22
CA ARG A 138 15.14 6.99 1.94
C ARG A 138 16.17 7.83 2.66
N GLY A 139 16.08 7.88 3.97
CA GLY A 139 16.99 8.60 4.85
C GLY A 139 16.24 9.43 5.89
N PRO A 140 16.97 10.04 6.83
CA PRO A 140 16.36 10.70 7.97
C PRO A 140 15.56 11.93 7.56
N MET A 141 14.27 11.90 7.86
CA MET A 141 13.30 12.99 7.63
C MET A 141 12.69 13.50 8.94
N SER A 142 13.35 13.20 10.05
CA SER A 142 12.85 13.55 11.40
C SER A 142 12.71 15.04 11.65
N SER A 143 13.45 15.88 10.95
CA SER A 143 13.32 17.35 11.04
C SER A 143 11.97 17.87 10.54
N LEU A 144 11.35 17.18 9.58
CA LEU A 144 10.04 17.55 9.01
C LEU A 144 8.91 16.72 9.61
N TYR A 145 9.15 15.44 9.84
CA TYR A 145 8.09 14.47 10.14
C TYR A 145 8.22 13.83 11.55
N GLY A 146 9.23 14.20 12.33
CA GLY A 146 9.42 13.69 13.69
C GLY A 146 10.17 12.34 13.77
N SER A 147 10.22 11.76 14.97
CA SER A 147 11.08 10.62 15.33
C SER A 147 10.83 9.35 14.52
N ASP A 148 9.61 9.14 14.05
CA ASP A 148 9.23 7.91 13.34
C ASP A 148 9.74 7.88 11.89
N ALA A 149 10.28 9.01 11.40
CA ALA A 149 10.83 9.16 10.05
C ALA A 149 12.37 9.11 10.01
N ILE A 150 13.01 8.38 10.93
CA ILE A 150 14.48 8.25 10.96
C ILE A 150 14.97 7.37 9.78
N GLY A 151 14.26 6.30 9.46
CA GLY A 151 14.56 5.42 8.32
C GLY A 151 14.16 6.02 6.99
N GLY A 152 13.05 6.73 6.99
CA GLY A 152 12.49 7.38 5.80
C GLY A 152 10.98 7.56 5.89
N VAL A 153 10.41 7.98 4.75
CA VAL A 153 8.99 8.28 4.61
C VAL A 153 8.45 7.64 3.33
N ILE A 154 7.31 6.99 3.44
CA ILE A 154 6.49 6.55 2.31
C ILE A 154 5.26 7.42 2.29
N ASN A 155 5.10 8.27 1.28
CA ASN A 155 3.93 9.11 1.13
C ASN A 155 3.10 8.65 -0.06
N ILE A 156 1.87 8.25 0.21
CA ILE A 156 0.90 7.78 -0.75
C ILE A 156 0.02 8.96 -1.12
N ILE A 157 0.06 9.36 -2.37
CA ILE A 157 -0.75 10.46 -2.90
C ILE A 157 -1.95 9.84 -3.61
N THR A 158 -3.15 10.15 -3.17
CA THR A 158 -4.37 9.63 -3.80
C THR A 158 -4.73 10.43 -5.05
N SER A 159 -5.40 9.77 -5.99
CA SER A 159 -5.87 10.40 -7.23
C SER A 159 -6.81 11.56 -6.92
N LYS A 160 -6.72 12.64 -7.70
CA LYS A 160 -7.71 13.71 -7.65
C LYS A 160 -9.05 13.24 -8.23
N THR A 161 -10.14 13.85 -7.78
CA THR A 161 -11.46 13.54 -8.32
C THR A 161 -11.56 14.02 -9.77
N PRO A 162 -11.84 13.14 -10.75
CA PRO A 162 -12.00 13.53 -12.16
C PRO A 162 -13.35 14.18 -12.41
N ASP A 163 -13.46 14.95 -13.48
CA ASP A 163 -14.75 15.55 -13.89
C ASP A 163 -15.75 14.49 -14.35
N ALA A 164 -15.30 13.49 -15.08
CA ALA A 164 -16.11 12.36 -15.50
C ALA A 164 -16.01 11.19 -14.52
N TRP A 165 -17.12 10.53 -14.26
CA TRP A 165 -17.13 9.34 -13.42
C TRP A 165 -16.27 8.23 -14.03
N ARG A 166 -15.42 7.65 -13.20
CA ARG A 166 -14.64 6.45 -13.50
C ARG A 166 -14.72 5.49 -12.33
N GLY A 167 -14.54 4.20 -12.60
CA GLY A 167 -14.51 3.20 -11.55
C GLY A 167 -13.80 1.95 -12.00
N GLU A 168 -13.36 1.18 -11.03
CA GLU A 168 -12.65 -0.08 -11.20
C GLU A 168 -13.08 -1.04 -10.11
N VAL A 169 -13.24 -2.30 -10.47
CA VAL A 169 -13.37 -3.42 -9.54
C VAL A 169 -12.32 -4.44 -9.92
N ARG A 170 -11.52 -4.86 -8.96
CA ARG A 170 -10.47 -5.84 -9.16
C ARG A 170 -10.68 -7.02 -8.21
N LEU A 171 -10.52 -8.22 -8.75
CA LEU A 171 -10.59 -9.48 -8.04
C LEU A 171 -9.24 -10.18 -8.15
N ASP A 172 -8.62 -10.48 -7.04
CA ASP A 172 -7.34 -11.18 -6.97
C ASP A 172 -7.53 -12.49 -6.19
N ALA A 173 -6.90 -13.56 -6.66
CA ALA A 173 -6.85 -14.85 -5.98
C ALA A 173 -5.42 -15.36 -5.99
N THR A 174 -4.88 -15.67 -4.82
CA THR A 174 -3.61 -16.35 -4.64
C THR A 174 -3.89 -17.77 -4.20
N ILE A 175 -3.62 -18.72 -5.07
CA ILE A 175 -3.78 -20.15 -4.81
C ILE A 175 -2.40 -20.71 -4.51
N GLN A 176 -2.23 -21.30 -3.34
CA GLN A 176 -0.97 -21.89 -2.92
C GLN A 176 -0.77 -23.26 -3.57
N GLU A 177 0.48 -23.59 -3.93
CA GLU A 177 0.82 -24.91 -4.45
C GLU A 177 0.81 -25.96 -3.33
N ASP A 178 1.23 -25.56 -2.13
CA ASP A 178 1.22 -26.42 -0.94
C ASP A 178 -0.15 -26.36 -0.28
N SER A 179 -0.78 -27.52 -0.07
CA SER A 179 -2.09 -27.67 0.57
C SER A 179 -2.09 -27.24 2.05
N ASP A 180 -0.92 -27.18 2.70
CA ASP A 180 -0.80 -26.74 4.07
C ASP A 180 -0.69 -25.22 4.21
N SER A 181 -0.53 -24.51 3.08
CA SER A 181 -0.52 -23.05 3.02
C SER A 181 -1.88 -22.50 2.62
N GLY A 182 -2.36 -21.49 3.35
CA GLY A 182 -3.68 -20.88 3.14
C GLY A 182 -3.77 -20.06 1.87
N ASN A 183 -4.86 -20.18 1.14
CA ASN A 183 -5.18 -19.35 -0.01
C ASN A 183 -5.60 -17.95 0.40
N GLN A 184 -5.49 -17.00 -0.54
CA GLN A 184 -5.93 -15.62 -0.31
C GLN A 184 -6.83 -15.14 -1.44
N HIS A 185 -7.90 -14.43 -1.07
CA HIS A 185 -8.80 -13.75 -1.99
C HIS A 185 -8.86 -12.28 -1.63
N GLN A 186 -8.86 -11.42 -2.65
CA GLN A 186 -8.98 -9.99 -2.46
C GLN A 186 -9.94 -9.39 -3.48
N THR A 187 -10.80 -8.50 -3.00
CA THR A 187 -11.65 -7.66 -3.83
C THR A 187 -11.36 -6.21 -3.51
N THR A 188 -11.04 -5.42 -4.50
CA THR A 188 -10.92 -3.97 -4.36
C THR A 188 -11.89 -3.27 -5.29
N PHE A 189 -12.38 -2.11 -4.86
CA PHE A 189 -13.18 -1.24 -5.71
C PHE A 189 -12.73 0.21 -5.54
N PHE A 190 -12.88 0.96 -6.59
CA PHE A 190 -12.67 2.40 -6.64
C PHE A 190 -13.69 3.02 -7.57
N THR A 191 -14.30 4.12 -7.17
CA THR A 191 -15.09 4.97 -8.05
C THR A 191 -14.91 6.43 -7.66
N ALA A 192 -14.78 7.29 -8.65
CA ALA A 192 -14.63 8.72 -8.44
C ALA A 192 -15.28 9.50 -9.58
N GLY A 193 -15.82 10.65 -9.25
CA GLY A 193 -16.40 11.55 -10.24
C GLY A 193 -16.93 12.84 -9.63
N SER A 194 -17.20 13.81 -10.49
CA SER A 194 -17.76 15.08 -10.10
C SER A 194 -19.25 14.97 -9.82
N LEU A 195 -19.68 15.44 -8.66
CA LEU A 195 -21.09 15.67 -8.32
C LEU A 195 -21.56 17.02 -8.86
N ILE A 196 -20.67 18.03 -8.82
CA ILE A 196 -20.88 19.35 -9.42
C ILE A 196 -19.56 19.67 -10.16
N PRO A 197 -19.57 19.71 -11.49
CA PRO A 197 -18.37 19.94 -12.28
C PRO A 197 -17.53 21.15 -11.78
N GLY A 198 -16.25 20.93 -11.58
CA GLY A 198 -15.31 21.93 -11.11
C GLY A 198 -15.49 22.40 -9.66
N LYS A 199 -16.47 21.86 -8.90
CA LYS A 199 -16.75 22.32 -7.53
C LYS A 199 -16.84 21.24 -6.48
N LEU A 200 -17.48 20.13 -6.78
CA LEU A 200 -17.73 19.09 -5.79
C LEU A 200 -17.47 17.72 -6.40
N GLY A 201 -16.52 17.01 -5.86
CA GLY A 201 -16.14 15.68 -6.28
C GLY A 201 -16.30 14.66 -5.17
N LEU A 202 -16.64 13.43 -5.54
CA LEU A 202 -16.77 12.29 -4.64
C LEU A 202 -15.84 11.17 -5.11
N GLN A 203 -15.17 10.55 -4.15
CA GLN A 203 -14.45 9.29 -4.33
C GLN A 203 -14.93 8.28 -3.28
N LEU A 204 -15.16 7.06 -3.72
CA LEU A 204 -15.45 5.92 -2.85
C LEU A 204 -14.49 4.80 -3.23
N TYR A 205 -13.87 4.20 -2.24
CA TYR A 205 -12.99 3.06 -2.46
C TYR A 205 -12.99 2.13 -1.26
N GLY A 206 -12.59 0.89 -1.51
CA GLY A 206 -12.47 -0.07 -0.44
C GLY A 206 -11.79 -1.35 -0.88
N ARG A 207 -11.48 -2.18 0.12
CA ARG A 207 -10.82 -3.47 -0.03
C ARG A 207 -11.41 -4.46 0.95
N TYR A 208 -11.65 -5.67 0.46
CA TYR A 208 -11.90 -6.85 1.27
C TYR A 208 -10.84 -7.88 0.93
N THR A 209 -10.12 -8.37 1.93
CA THR A 209 -9.12 -9.43 1.78
C THR A 209 -9.42 -10.51 2.79
N GLN A 210 -9.44 -11.75 2.34
CA GLN A 210 -9.54 -12.94 3.17
C GLN A 210 -8.35 -13.85 2.87
N ARG A 211 -7.65 -14.28 3.90
CA ARG A 211 -6.59 -15.27 3.82
C ARG A 211 -6.90 -16.42 4.78
N GLU A 212 -6.88 -17.64 4.27
CA GLU A 212 -7.03 -18.85 5.06
C GLU A 212 -5.78 -19.09 5.93
N GLU A 213 -5.99 -19.68 7.11
CA GLU A 213 -4.92 -20.07 8.02
C GLU A 213 -4.10 -21.24 7.46
N ASP A 214 -2.78 -21.18 7.61
CA ASP A 214 -1.89 -22.30 7.29
C ASP A 214 -2.11 -23.49 8.25
N ASN A 215 -1.90 -24.69 7.78
CA ASN A 215 -1.77 -25.91 8.61
C ASN A 215 -0.32 -26.15 9.00
N ILE A 216 0.43 -25.08 9.27
CA ILE A 216 1.86 -25.09 9.58
C ILE A 216 2.05 -24.37 10.90
N VAL A 217 2.67 -25.03 11.88
CA VAL A 217 3.00 -24.39 13.16
C VAL A 217 3.90 -23.18 12.93
N ASP A 218 3.59 -22.06 13.58
CA ASP A 218 4.21 -20.74 13.37
C ASP A 218 4.05 -20.18 11.94
N GLY A 219 3.19 -20.78 11.12
CA GLY A 219 2.79 -20.29 9.81
C GLY A 219 1.93 -19.03 9.88
N PHE A 220 1.43 -18.59 8.74
CA PHE A 220 0.58 -17.40 8.65
C PHE A 220 -0.85 -17.72 9.09
N ARG A 221 -1.39 -16.82 9.91
CA ARG A 221 -2.71 -16.94 10.51
C ARG A 221 -3.82 -16.63 9.51
N ASP A 222 -5.04 -17.03 9.85
CA ASP A 222 -6.25 -16.53 9.19
C ASP A 222 -6.34 -15.01 9.33
N ARG A 223 -6.76 -14.34 8.25
CA ARG A 223 -6.93 -12.88 8.25
C ARG A 223 -8.12 -12.48 7.40
N ASP A 224 -9.06 -11.82 8.04
CA ASP A 224 -10.11 -11.03 7.39
C ASP A 224 -9.82 -9.56 7.52
N HIS A 225 -9.79 -8.84 6.39
CA HIS A 225 -9.55 -7.41 6.35
C HIS A 225 -10.59 -6.70 5.50
N LYS A 226 -11.22 -5.67 6.06
CA LYS A 226 -12.24 -4.84 5.42
C LYS A 226 -11.86 -3.38 5.57
N ASN A 227 -11.86 -2.65 4.47
CA ASN A 227 -11.65 -1.21 4.45
C ASN A 227 -12.68 -0.55 3.54
N ILE A 228 -13.26 0.54 3.98
CA ILE A 228 -14.10 1.41 3.17
C ILE A 228 -13.76 2.87 3.45
N SER A 229 -13.65 3.66 2.40
CA SER A 229 -13.32 5.08 2.47
C SER A 229 -14.21 5.90 1.55
N ALA A 230 -14.60 7.08 2.03
CA ALA A 230 -15.29 8.10 1.26
C ALA A 230 -14.54 9.42 1.38
N LYS A 231 -14.27 10.06 0.24
CA LYS A 231 -13.59 11.36 0.16
C LYS A 231 -14.45 12.33 -0.63
N LEU A 232 -14.77 13.47 -0.03
CA LEU A 232 -15.54 14.55 -0.63
C LEU A 232 -14.63 15.78 -0.79
N ALA A 233 -14.33 16.15 -2.04
CA ALA A 233 -13.53 17.33 -2.36
C ALA A 233 -14.44 18.49 -2.78
N PHE A 234 -14.32 19.63 -2.11
CA PHE A 234 -15.07 20.84 -2.39
C PHE A 234 -14.13 21.99 -2.74
N THR A 235 -14.22 22.48 -3.96
CA THR A 235 -13.40 23.56 -4.51
C THR A 235 -14.32 24.74 -4.85
N PRO A 236 -14.60 25.64 -3.88
CA PRO A 236 -15.51 26.77 -4.10
C PRO A 236 -15.00 27.75 -5.15
N ASN A 237 -13.68 27.88 -5.28
CA ASN A 237 -12.95 28.73 -6.23
C ASN A 237 -11.51 28.21 -6.39
N ASP A 238 -10.74 28.81 -7.30
CA ASP A 238 -9.37 28.40 -7.63
C ASP A 238 -8.36 28.58 -6.48
N SER A 239 -8.73 29.28 -5.42
CA SER A 239 -7.85 29.59 -4.30
C SER A 239 -8.06 28.68 -3.09
N HIS A 240 -9.14 27.90 -3.03
CA HIS A 240 -9.48 27.10 -1.86
C HIS A 240 -9.99 25.73 -2.26
N GLU A 241 -9.43 24.71 -1.61
CA GLU A 241 -9.88 23.32 -1.68
C GLU A 241 -10.09 22.78 -0.26
N PHE A 242 -11.24 22.18 -0.03
CA PHE A 242 -11.59 21.47 1.20
C PHE A 242 -11.78 20.00 0.88
N VAL A 243 -11.17 19.12 1.66
CA VAL A 243 -11.39 17.68 1.52
C VAL A 243 -11.83 17.12 2.84
N PHE A 244 -13.02 16.53 2.85
CA PHE A 244 -13.51 15.70 3.94
C PHE A 244 -13.27 14.23 3.59
N GLU A 245 -12.68 13.47 4.51
CA GLU A 245 -12.46 12.04 4.35
C GLU A 245 -12.96 11.29 5.58
N ALA A 246 -13.65 10.18 5.32
CA ALA A 246 -14.10 9.23 6.32
C ALA A 246 -13.62 7.83 5.89
N THR A 247 -12.91 7.14 6.78
CA THR A 247 -12.40 5.79 6.56
C THR A 247 -12.75 4.91 7.74
N HIS A 248 -13.24 3.71 7.47
CA HIS A 248 -13.43 2.67 8.46
C HIS A 248 -12.69 1.41 8.02
N THR A 249 -11.92 0.82 8.94
CA THR A 249 -11.12 -0.37 8.69
C THR A 249 -11.31 -1.36 9.83
N GLN A 250 -11.60 -2.59 9.50
CA GLN A 250 -11.67 -3.71 10.43
C GLN A 250 -10.71 -4.79 9.96
N GLN A 251 -9.92 -5.34 10.88
CA GLN A 251 -9.06 -6.48 10.63
C GLN A 251 -9.19 -7.50 11.76
N GLU A 252 -9.50 -8.74 11.41
CA GLU A 252 -9.55 -9.87 12.32
C GLU A 252 -8.43 -10.85 11.95
N ILE A 253 -7.71 -11.33 12.97
CA ILE A 253 -6.62 -12.29 12.81
C ILE A 253 -6.87 -13.46 13.78
N ASN A 254 -6.98 -14.67 13.24
CA ASN A 254 -7.24 -15.87 14.00
C ASN A 254 -6.07 -16.84 13.91
N ALA A 255 -5.67 -17.41 15.06
CA ALA A 255 -4.71 -18.50 15.15
C ALA A 255 -5.36 -19.67 15.87
N THR A 256 -5.29 -20.85 15.27
CA THR A 256 -5.98 -22.05 15.75
C THR A 256 -4.99 -23.06 16.33
N LEU A 257 -5.32 -23.58 17.50
CA LEU A 257 -4.57 -24.67 18.13
C LEU A 257 -4.63 -25.93 17.24
N GLY A 258 -3.48 -26.50 16.94
CA GLY A 258 -3.34 -27.62 16.02
C GLY A 258 -3.14 -27.24 14.56
N LYS A 259 -3.17 -25.95 14.24
CA LYS A 259 -2.77 -25.39 12.95
C LYS A 259 -1.53 -24.51 13.11
N THR A 260 -1.70 -23.18 13.18
CA THR A 260 -0.58 -22.24 13.38
C THR A 260 -0.09 -22.20 14.83
N VAL A 261 -0.88 -22.68 15.80
CA VAL A 261 -0.46 -22.79 17.20
C VAL A 261 -0.17 -24.26 17.52
N ALA A 262 1.07 -24.56 17.95
CA ALA A 262 1.43 -25.92 18.36
C ALA A 262 0.65 -26.35 19.60
N PRO A 263 0.04 -27.54 19.62
CA PRO A 263 -0.50 -28.12 20.85
C PRO A 263 0.64 -28.50 21.79
N LEU A 264 0.35 -28.63 23.10
CA LEU A 264 1.30 -29.21 24.04
C LEU A 264 1.62 -30.66 23.68
N ALA A 265 2.89 -31.03 23.77
CA ALA A 265 3.30 -32.42 23.65
C ALA A 265 2.76 -33.24 24.85
N GLU A 266 2.60 -34.54 24.65
CA GLU A 266 2.13 -35.44 25.71
C GLU A 266 3.10 -35.41 26.91
N GLY A 267 2.59 -35.07 28.11
CA GLY A 267 3.38 -34.93 29.31
C GLY A 267 4.08 -33.57 29.52
N GLU A 268 3.87 -32.65 28.62
CA GLU A 268 4.39 -31.26 28.76
C GLU A 268 3.42 -30.39 29.58
N GLU A 269 3.99 -29.60 30.49
CA GLU A 269 3.20 -28.65 31.31
C GLU A 269 3.20 -27.28 30.69
N CYS A 270 2.12 -26.52 31.00
CA CYS A 270 2.02 -25.14 30.54
C CYS A 270 3.18 -24.26 31.07
N GLY A 271 3.76 -23.48 30.19
CA GLY A 271 4.84 -22.56 30.55
C GLY A 271 4.37 -21.39 31.43
N ARG A 272 5.32 -20.52 31.85
CA ARG A 272 5.04 -19.30 32.63
C ARG A 272 4.03 -18.34 31.96
N ARG A 273 3.92 -18.38 30.64
CA ARG A 273 3.01 -17.54 29.83
C ARG A 273 1.64 -18.16 29.61
N GLY A 274 1.36 -19.31 30.23
CA GLY A 274 0.14 -20.08 30.04
C GLY A 274 0.28 -21.24 29.07
N CYS A 275 -0.83 -21.90 28.76
CA CYS A 275 -0.92 -22.97 27.78
C CYS A 275 -1.05 -22.38 26.37
N PRO A 276 -0.60 -23.12 25.33
CA PRO A 276 -0.97 -22.81 23.95
C PRO A 276 -2.49 -22.72 23.82
N ALA A 277 -2.97 -21.74 23.11
CA ALA A 277 -4.42 -21.52 22.93
C ALA A 277 -4.69 -20.92 21.55
N SER A 278 -5.87 -21.22 21.01
CA SER A 278 -6.37 -20.44 19.89
C SER A 278 -6.53 -18.98 20.30
N SER A 279 -6.23 -18.07 19.41
CA SER A 279 -6.36 -16.64 19.66
C SER A 279 -7.08 -15.95 18.52
N MET A 280 -7.82 -14.91 18.87
CA MET A 280 -8.46 -13.96 17.95
C MET A 280 -7.99 -12.56 18.33
N THR A 281 -7.56 -11.81 17.36
CA THR A 281 -7.19 -10.40 17.54
C THR A 281 -7.97 -9.58 16.53
N GLU A 282 -8.71 -8.60 17.02
CA GLU A 282 -9.50 -7.68 16.21
C GLU A 282 -8.94 -6.28 16.33
N TYR A 283 -8.79 -5.62 15.20
CA TYR A 283 -8.40 -4.22 15.08
C TYR A 283 -9.53 -3.48 14.36
N ASP A 284 -10.06 -2.48 15.01
CA ASP A 284 -11.06 -1.57 14.45
C ASP A 284 -10.49 -0.16 14.42
N ARG A 285 -10.66 0.53 13.30
CA ARG A 285 -10.20 1.90 13.16
C ARG A 285 -11.20 2.73 12.40
N THR A 286 -11.58 3.85 12.97
CA THR A 286 -12.36 4.89 12.31
C THR A 286 -11.55 6.17 12.24
N ASN A 287 -11.39 6.70 11.04
CA ASN A 287 -10.69 7.94 10.77
C ASN A 287 -11.62 8.94 10.11
N LEU A 288 -11.68 10.15 10.67
CA LEU A 288 -12.37 11.29 10.08
C LEU A 288 -11.37 12.42 9.94
N SER A 289 -11.26 13.01 8.75
CA SER A 289 -10.39 14.16 8.54
C SER A 289 -11.07 15.24 7.70
N LEU A 290 -10.71 16.48 7.98
CA LEU A 290 -11.07 17.65 7.20
C LEU A 290 -9.79 18.41 6.91
N SER A 291 -9.44 18.55 5.65
CA SER A 291 -8.29 19.33 5.22
C SER A 291 -8.72 20.55 4.40
N HIS A 292 -7.91 21.59 4.46
CA HIS A 292 -8.03 22.80 3.66
C HIS A 292 -6.70 23.12 3.02
N THR A 293 -6.69 23.28 1.71
CA THR A 293 -5.56 23.81 0.95
C THR A 293 -5.92 25.19 0.42
N GLY A 294 -5.09 26.18 0.76
CA GLY A 294 -5.24 27.57 0.30
C GLY A 294 -4.10 27.91 -0.66
N TYR A 295 -4.44 28.38 -1.87
CA TYR A 295 -3.51 28.84 -2.88
C TYR A 295 -3.48 30.39 -2.88
N TRP A 296 -2.48 30.93 -2.20
CA TRP A 296 -2.27 32.37 -2.09
C TRP A 296 -1.28 32.81 -3.17
N GLY A 297 -1.38 33.97 -3.72
CA GLY A 297 -0.48 34.38 -4.79
C GLY A 297 1.03 34.33 -4.47
N TRP A 298 1.40 34.16 -3.21
CA TRP A 298 2.77 34.11 -2.71
C TRP A 298 3.11 32.80 -1.95
N ALA A 299 2.13 32.00 -1.62
CA ALA A 299 2.33 30.75 -0.87
C ALA A 299 1.16 29.76 -1.08
N THR A 300 1.38 28.50 -0.72
CA THR A 300 0.33 27.52 -0.53
C THR A 300 0.29 27.15 0.96
N SER A 301 -0.90 27.12 1.55
CA SER A 301 -1.09 26.64 2.92
C SER A 301 -1.90 25.34 2.92
N GLN A 302 -1.51 24.41 3.77
CA GLN A 302 -2.25 23.19 4.00
C GLN A 302 -2.48 23.03 5.50
N THR A 303 -3.73 22.80 5.87
CA THR A 303 -4.15 22.62 7.27
C THR A 303 -5.12 21.46 7.31
N TYR A 304 -5.05 20.63 8.34
CA TYR A 304 -6.02 19.57 8.55
C TYR A 304 -6.35 19.38 10.01
N ILE A 305 -7.56 18.87 10.27
CA ILE A 305 -8.01 18.36 11.55
C ILE A 305 -8.39 16.90 11.32
N LYS A 306 -7.91 16.04 12.20
CA LYS A 306 -8.11 14.59 12.13
C LYS A 306 -8.57 14.05 13.47
N GLN A 307 -9.60 13.23 13.44
CA GLN A 307 -9.99 12.34 14.54
C GLN A 307 -9.68 10.90 14.10
N ASP A 308 -8.97 10.19 14.97
CA ASP A 308 -8.55 8.81 14.74
C ASP A 308 -8.91 8.00 15.98
N GLU A 309 -9.79 7.03 15.82
CA GLU A 309 -10.21 6.12 16.88
C GLU A 309 -9.73 4.73 16.51
N PHE A 310 -8.97 4.11 17.39
CA PHE A 310 -8.35 2.81 17.17
C PHE A 310 -8.58 1.91 18.37
N ASP A 311 -9.26 0.80 18.13
CA ASP A 311 -9.52 -0.24 19.10
C ASP A 311 -8.74 -1.52 18.75
N ASN A 312 -8.20 -2.17 19.77
CA ASN A 312 -7.50 -3.43 19.65
C ASN A 312 -8.00 -4.39 20.72
N GLU A 313 -8.73 -5.41 20.31
CA GLU A 313 -9.22 -6.46 21.20
C GLU A 313 -8.50 -7.78 20.90
N SER A 314 -7.88 -8.37 21.92
CA SER A 314 -7.24 -9.68 21.79
C SER A 314 -7.90 -10.68 22.79
N ARG A 315 -8.38 -11.77 22.25
CA ARG A 315 -9.03 -12.85 23.01
C ARG A 315 -8.21 -14.13 22.86
N GLN A 316 -7.91 -14.77 23.98
CA GLN A 316 -7.29 -16.11 23.99
C GLN A 316 -8.30 -17.13 24.53
N MET A 317 -8.53 -18.16 23.76
CA MET A 317 -9.41 -19.27 24.14
C MET A 317 -8.56 -20.40 24.73
N TYR A 318 -8.46 -20.43 26.06
CA TYR A 318 -7.80 -21.53 26.76
C TYR A 318 -8.76 -22.71 26.87
N VAL A 319 -8.36 -23.85 26.37
CA VAL A 319 -9.05 -25.09 26.65
C VAL A 319 -8.61 -25.56 28.06
N LYS A 320 -9.42 -25.25 29.07
CA LYS A 320 -9.24 -25.86 30.41
C LYS A 320 -9.61 -27.31 30.32
N ASN A 321 -8.63 -28.20 30.53
CA ASN A 321 -8.78 -29.68 30.62
C ASN A 321 -9.43 -30.35 29.39
N LEU A 322 -8.62 -30.63 28.38
CA LEU A 322 -8.85 -31.78 27.54
C LEU A 322 -8.46 -33.03 28.37
N ASP A 323 -9.42 -33.61 29.10
CA ASP A 323 -9.28 -35.02 29.48
C ASP A 323 -9.05 -35.80 28.20
N ALA A 324 -7.99 -36.61 28.18
CA ALA A 324 -7.51 -37.35 27.01
C ALA A 324 -8.53 -38.37 26.42
N GLN A 325 -9.80 -38.29 26.84
CA GLN A 325 -10.89 -39.19 26.40
C GLN A 325 -11.83 -38.55 25.34
N THR A 326 -11.62 -37.33 24.91
CA THR A 326 -12.51 -36.67 23.93
C THR A 326 -11.85 -36.37 22.58
N MET A 327 -10.73 -36.98 22.27
CA MET A 327 -10.13 -36.92 20.93
C MET A 327 -10.55 -38.16 20.12
N TRP A 328 -11.76 -38.15 19.55
CA TRP A 328 -12.19 -38.99 18.43
C TRP A 328 -12.93 -38.15 17.40
#